data_9d5785b3939e049059434673d0c82648
#
_entry.id   9d5785b3939e049059434673d0c82648
#
_cell.length_a   1.000
_cell.length_b   1.000
_cell.length_c   1.000
_cell.angle_alpha   90.00
_cell.angle_beta   90.00
_cell.angle_gamma   90.00
#
_symmetry.space_group_name_H-M   'P 1'
#
loop_
_entity.id
_entity.type
_entity.pdbx_description
1 polymer ?
#
loop_
_entity_poly.entity_id
_entity_poly.type
_entity_poly.pdbx_seq_one_letter_code
_entity_poly.pdbx_strand_id
1 'polypeptide(L)'
;NPTLLTAVEKTNKQQIDSIIKLIKQNVGKINGEKIAVLGIAFKPETDDIRDSASVELVNRLVKLGGKISIHDPKAIENARKIFRDKVKYIKSVSAVVKDCNCAVIMTAWNEYKKINNESIKHMNTKFIIDSKRIVSNKNLNAKYFAIGLGQKL
;
A
#
# COMPACT_ATOMS: atom_id res chain seq x y z
N ASN A 1 15.30 9.58 -23.89
CA ASN A 1 16.29 10.34 -23.14
C ASN A 1 16.58 9.60 -21.83
N PRO A 2 17.78 8.97 -21.66
CA PRO A 2 18.11 8.17 -20.48
C PRO A 2 17.95 8.95 -19.18
N THR A 3 18.18 10.24 -19.17
CA THR A 3 18.14 11.11 -18.00
C THR A 3 16.74 11.23 -17.40
N LEU A 4 15.69 11.26 -18.24
CA LEU A 4 14.30 11.34 -17.75
C LEU A 4 13.84 10.04 -17.10
N LEU A 5 14.14 8.89 -17.74
CA LEU A 5 13.82 7.57 -17.19
C LEU A 5 14.52 7.35 -15.84
N THR A 6 15.80 7.68 -15.74
CA THR A 6 16.56 7.58 -14.50
C THR A 6 15.99 8.47 -13.40
N ALA A 7 15.51 9.67 -13.74
CA ALA A 7 14.88 10.57 -12.77
C ALA A 7 13.55 10.01 -12.26
N VAL A 8 12.72 9.42 -13.13
CA VAL A 8 11.45 8.78 -12.74
C VAL A 8 11.68 7.57 -11.84
N GLU A 9 12.62 6.70 -12.21
CA GLU A 9 13.00 5.54 -11.37
C GLU A 9 13.50 5.96 -9.99
N LYS A 10 14.34 6.99 -9.94
CA LYS A 10 14.85 7.55 -8.69
C LYS A 10 13.72 8.09 -7.80
N THR A 11 12.76 8.80 -8.39
CA THR A 11 11.61 9.36 -7.66
C THR A 11 10.71 8.24 -7.10
N ASN A 12 10.43 7.21 -7.89
CA ASN A 12 9.65 6.05 -7.46
C ASN A 12 10.34 5.32 -6.31
N LYS A 13 11.65 5.14 -6.39
CA LYS A 13 12.44 4.49 -5.35
C LYS A 13 12.44 5.30 -4.05
N GLN A 14 12.58 6.61 -4.14
CA GLN A 14 12.49 7.51 -2.97
C GLN A 14 11.10 7.47 -2.32
N GLN A 15 10.03 7.36 -3.10
CA GLN A 15 8.68 7.23 -2.58
C GLN A 15 8.52 5.93 -1.77
N ILE A 16 9.03 4.81 -2.28
CA ILE A 16 8.98 3.52 -1.58
C ILE A 16 9.81 3.58 -0.29
N ASP A 17 11.00 4.18 -0.32
CA ASP A 17 11.84 4.39 0.87
C ASP A 17 11.10 5.18 1.95
N SER A 18 10.40 6.24 1.55
CA SER A 18 9.58 7.05 2.45
C SER A 18 8.44 6.26 3.08
N ILE A 19 7.75 5.43 2.29
CA ILE A 19 6.67 4.56 2.79
C ILE A 19 7.23 3.58 3.83
N ILE A 20 8.32 2.90 3.53
CA ILE A 20 8.95 1.93 4.44
C ILE A 20 9.41 2.61 5.72
N LYS A 21 9.98 3.81 5.62
CA LYS A 21 10.38 4.61 6.77
C LYS A 21 9.17 4.96 7.66
N LEU A 22 8.07 5.41 7.07
CA LEU A 22 6.82 5.71 7.79
C LEU A 22 6.25 4.48 8.50
N ILE A 23 6.25 3.32 7.84
CA ILE A 23 5.83 2.07 8.46
C ILE A 23 6.69 1.78 9.68
N LYS A 24 8.02 1.79 9.56
CA LYS A 24 8.95 1.53 10.66
C LYS A 24 8.77 2.50 11.83
N GLN A 25 8.51 3.77 11.55
CA GLN A 25 8.30 4.79 12.59
C GLN A 25 7.02 4.55 13.39
N ASN A 26 6.01 3.91 12.80
CA ASN A 26 4.69 3.76 13.42
C ASN A 26 4.40 2.35 13.94
N VAL A 27 4.95 1.31 13.32
CA VAL A 27 4.76 -0.08 13.76
C VAL A 27 6.04 -0.72 14.32
N GLY A 28 7.16 -0.01 14.25
CA GLY A 28 8.46 -0.52 14.69
C GLY A 28 9.11 -1.46 13.68
N LYS A 29 9.51 -2.65 14.09
CA LYS A 29 10.13 -3.64 13.19
C LYS A 29 9.05 -4.23 12.27
N ILE A 30 9.30 -4.27 10.97
CA ILE A 30 8.37 -4.84 9.97
C ILE A 30 8.24 -6.36 10.11
N ASN A 31 9.27 -7.02 10.63
CA ASN A 31 9.26 -8.47 10.79
C ASN A 31 8.09 -8.95 11.65
N GLY A 32 7.23 -9.79 11.06
CA GLY A 32 6.03 -10.31 11.71
C GLY A 32 4.80 -9.41 11.65
N GLU A 33 4.94 -8.15 11.26
CA GLU A 33 3.84 -7.19 11.16
C GLU A 33 2.88 -7.51 10.02
N LYS A 34 1.58 -7.42 10.30
CA LYS A 34 0.53 -7.58 9.29
C LYS A 34 0.27 -6.26 8.59
N ILE A 35 0.57 -6.20 7.30
CA ILE A 35 0.45 -5.00 6.48
C ILE A 35 -0.45 -5.30 5.29
N ALA A 36 -1.45 -4.46 5.08
CA ALA A 36 -2.32 -4.49 3.91
C ALA A 36 -1.79 -3.56 2.82
N VAL A 37 -1.71 -4.05 1.58
CA VAL A 37 -1.39 -3.25 0.40
C VAL A 37 -2.62 -3.21 -0.50
N LEU A 38 -3.16 -2.01 -0.68
CA LEU A 38 -4.37 -1.71 -1.45
C LEU A 38 -3.98 -1.14 -2.81
N GLY A 39 -4.15 -1.97 -3.83
CA GLY A 39 -3.73 -1.65 -5.19
C GLY A 39 -2.35 -2.17 -5.54
N ILE A 40 -2.30 -3.06 -6.53
CA ILE A 40 -1.07 -3.61 -7.08
C ILE A 40 -0.89 -3.21 -8.55
N ALA A 41 -2.00 -2.88 -9.23
CA ALA A 41 -1.97 -2.39 -10.60
C ALA A 41 -1.18 -1.08 -10.72
N PHE A 42 -0.54 -0.89 -11.86
CA PHE A 42 0.21 0.32 -12.20
C PHE A 42 -0.67 1.59 -12.14
N LYS A 43 -1.93 1.49 -12.59
CA LYS A 43 -2.96 2.54 -12.54
C LYS A 43 -4.35 1.92 -12.38
N PRO A 44 -5.40 2.68 -12.01
CA PRO A 44 -6.76 2.17 -12.00
C PRO A 44 -7.22 1.70 -13.40
N GLU A 45 -8.25 0.87 -13.42
CA GLU A 45 -8.90 0.33 -14.63
C GLU A 45 -8.01 -0.55 -15.52
N THR A 46 -6.97 -1.16 -14.94
CA THR A 46 -6.12 -2.15 -15.61
C THR A 46 -5.68 -3.26 -14.65
N ASP A 47 -5.29 -4.40 -15.19
CA ASP A 47 -4.62 -5.50 -14.49
C ASP A 47 -3.10 -5.47 -14.65
N ASP A 48 -2.56 -4.48 -15.36
CA ASP A 48 -1.13 -4.34 -15.64
C ASP A 48 -0.36 -3.96 -14.38
N ILE A 49 0.60 -4.79 -14.02
CA ILE A 49 1.47 -4.60 -12.85
C ILE A 49 2.94 -4.37 -13.23
N ARG A 50 3.23 -4.28 -14.54
CA ARG A 50 4.59 -4.00 -15.02
C ARG A 50 4.99 -2.61 -14.56
N ASP A 51 6.20 -2.50 -14.04
CA ASP A 51 6.77 -1.26 -13.49
C ASP A 51 5.93 -0.60 -12.37
N SER A 52 5.03 -1.38 -11.75
CA SER A 52 4.25 -0.89 -10.62
C SER A 52 5.12 -0.73 -9.37
N ALA A 53 5.10 0.47 -8.78
CA ALA A 53 5.75 0.75 -7.51
C ALA A 53 5.23 -0.14 -6.37
N SER A 54 3.98 -0.61 -6.48
CA SER A 54 3.38 -1.54 -5.51
C SER A 54 4.10 -2.88 -5.48
N VAL A 55 4.51 -3.39 -6.65
CA VAL A 55 5.27 -4.65 -6.74
C VAL A 55 6.60 -4.54 -6.02
N GLU A 56 7.32 -3.45 -6.22
CA GLU A 56 8.58 -3.18 -5.52
C GLU A 56 8.36 -3.05 -4.01
N LEU A 57 7.33 -2.30 -3.58
CA LEU A 57 6.99 -2.15 -2.16
C LEU A 57 6.72 -3.51 -1.51
N VAL A 58 5.86 -4.34 -2.12
CA VAL A 58 5.52 -5.67 -1.60
C VAL A 58 6.75 -6.56 -1.49
N ASN A 59 7.60 -6.59 -2.52
CA ASN A 59 8.84 -7.36 -2.50
C ASN A 59 9.74 -6.95 -1.32
N ARG A 60 9.88 -5.66 -1.08
CA ARG A 60 10.72 -5.15 0.01
C ARG A 60 10.12 -5.44 1.39
N LEU A 61 8.80 -5.29 1.55
CA LEU A 61 8.12 -5.62 2.80
C LEU A 61 8.22 -7.12 3.14
N VAL A 62 8.08 -8.00 2.14
CA VAL A 62 8.27 -9.45 2.29
C VAL A 62 9.71 -9.76 2.70
N LYS A 63 10.72 -9.16 2.05
CA LYS A 63 12.15 -9.31 2.43
C LYS A 63 12.44 -8.86 3.86
N LEU A 64 11.70 -7.87 4.36
CA LEU A 64 11.81 -7.38 5.74
C LEU A 64 11.03 -8.25 6.74
N GLY A 65 10.43 -9.34 6.29
CA GLY A 65 9.68 -10.28 7.14
C GLY A 65 8.25 -9.89 7.44
N GLY A 66 7.69 -8.92 6.73
CA GLY A 66 6.28 -8.51 6.86
C GLY A 66 5.32 -9.59 6.38
N LYS A 67 4.17 -9.73 7.06
CA LYS A 67 3.05 -10.58 6.66
C LYS A 67 2.09 -9.76 5.81
N ILE A 68 2.24 -9.86 4.49
CA ILE A 68 1.57 -8.97 3.55
C ILE A 68 0.27 -9.59 3.05
N SER A 69 -0.80 -8.79 3.08
CA SER A 69 -2.08 -9.07 2.42
C SER A 69 -2.32 -8.04 1.31
N ILE A 70 -2.74 -8.50 0.14
CA ILE A 70 -2.95 -7.67 -1.05
C ILE A 70 -4.42 -7.69 -1.43
N HIS A 71 -4.93 -6.52 -1.79
CA HIS A 71 -6.20 -6.33 -2.48
C HIS A 71 -5.99 -5.51 -3.74
N ASP A 72 -6.60 -5.95 -4.83
CA ASP A 72 -6.71 -5.20 -6.08
C ASP A 72 -7.94 -5.67 -6.86
N PRO A 73 -8.76 -4.78 -7.45
CA PRO A 73 -9.96 -5.17 -8.19
C PRO A 73 -9.71 -5.99 -9.45
N LYS A 74 -8.56 -5.83 -10.11
CA LYS A 74 -8.28 -6.46 -11.42
C LYS A 74 -6.95 -7.21 -11.49
N ALA A 75 -5.94 -6.85 -10.69
CA ALA A 75 -4.56 -7.30 -10.88
C ALA A 75 -4.15 -8.51 -10.03
N ILE A 76 -5.07 -9.11 -9.27
CA ILE A 76 -4.73 -10.23 -8.35
C ILE A 76 -4.13 -11.42 -9.09
N GLU A 77 -4.65 -11.80 -10.25
CA GLU A 77 -4.12 -12.96 -10.97
C GLU A 77 -2.69 -12.73 -11.49
N ASN A 78 -2.37 -11.50 -11.92
CA ASN A 78 -1.01 -11.13 -12.28
C ASN A 78 -0.09 -11.06 -11.06
N ALA A 79 -0.58 -10.57 -9.92
CA ALA A 79 0.15 -10.56 -8.66
C ALA A 79 0.49 -11.98 -8.18
N ARG A 80 -0.42 -12.95 -8.34
CA ARG A 80 -0.18 -14.38 -8.02
C ARG A 80 0.99 -14.97 -8.78
N LYS A 81 1.19 -14.60 -10.04
CA LYS A 81 2.32 -15.06 -10.86
C LYS A 81 3.67 -14.62 -10.30
N ILE A 82 3.71 -13.44 -9.64
CA ILE A 82 4.94 -12.87 -9.07
C ILE A 82 5.16 -13.33 -7.63
N PHE A 83 4.16 -13.14 -6.77
CA PHE A 83 4.35 -13.33 -5.31
C PHE A 83 4.02 -14.75 -4.85
N ARG A 84 3.25 -15.53 -5.62
CA ARG A 84 2.85 -16.91 -5.30
C ARG A 84 2.25 -17.00 -3.89
N ASP A 85 2.83 -17.78 -3.00
CA ASP A 85 2.42 -18.00 -1.61
C ASP A 85 3.07 -17.04 -0.58
N LYS A 86 3.90 -16.11 -1.04
CA LYS A 86 4.60 -15.15 -0.17
C LYS A 86 3.67 -14.12 0.46
N VAL A 87 2.48 -13.94 -0.07
CA VAL A 87 1.48 -12.97 0.37
C VAL A 87 0.08 -13.59 0.37
N LYS A 88 -0.85 -12.96 1.08
CA LYS A 88 -2.28 -13.30 1.03
C LYS A 88 -3.00 -12.42 0.02
N TYR A 89 -3.97 -12.99 -0.69
CA TYR A 89 -4.79 -12.30 -1.68
C TYR A 89 -6.23 -12.23 -1.17
N ILE A 90 -6.74 -11.04 -0.93
CA ILE A 90 -8.03 -10.81 -0.27
C ILE A 90 -8.96 -10.03 -1.19
N LYS A 91 -10.23 -10.45 -1.26
CA LYS A 91 -11.20 -9.93 -2.22
C LYS A 91 -11.92 -8.65 -1.80
N SER A 92 -11.87 -8.25 -0.54
CA SER A 92 -12.56 -7.04 -0.08
C SER A 92 -11.67 -6.15 0.76
N VAL A 93 -11.94 -4.84 0.71
CA VAL A 93 -11.17 -3.82 1.44
C VAL A 93 -11.25 -4.05 2.95
N SER A 94 -12.43 -4.28 3.51
CA SER A 94 -12.59 -4.52 4.95
C SER A 94 -11.90 -5.80 5.43
N ALA A 95 -11.86 -6.84 4.59
CA ALA A 95 -11.20 -8.09 4.93
C ALA A 95 -9.66 -7.99 4.82
N VAL A 96 -9.13 -7.26 3.84
CA VAL A 96 -7.67 -7.13 3.67
C VAL A 96 -7.03 -6.35 4.81
N VAL A 97 -7.72 -5.35 5.36
CA VAL A 97 -7.21 -4.53 6.48
C VAL A 97 -7.48 -5.16 7.86
N LYS A 98 -8.31 -6.19 7.94
CA LYS A 98 -8.63 -6.87 9.20
C LYS A 98 -7.36 -7.41 9.86
N ASP A 99 -7.22 -7.12 11.15
CA ASP A 99 -6.06 -7.52 11.99
C ASP A 99 -4.71 -6.96 11.51
N CYS A 100 -4.71 -6.00 10.57
CA CYS A 100 -3.50 -5.34 10.11
C CYS A 100 -3.08 -4.19 11.03
N ASN A 101 -1.78 -3.94 11.10
CA ASN A 101 -1.19 -2.84 11.84
C ASN A 101 -0.94 -1.61 10.96
N CYS A 102 -0.97 -1.78 9.65
CA CYS A 102 -0.81 -0.71 8.66
C CYS A 102 -1.56 -1.07 7.37
N ALA A 103 -2.15 -0.08 6.73
CA ALA A 103 -2.68 -0.18 5.37
C ALA A 103 -1.99 0.85 4.48
N VAL A 104 -1.54 0.43 3.31
CA VAL A 104 -0.87 1.29 2.32
C VAL A 104 -1.68 1.30 1.03
N ILE A 105 -2.13 2.47 0.60
CA ILE A 105 -2.89 2.66 -0.64
C ILE A 105 -1.91 3.07 -1.74
N MET A 106 -1.79 2.23 -2.77
CA MET A 106 -0.80 2.36 -3.84
C MET A 106 -1.39 2.63 -5.21
N THR A 107 -2.69 2.36 -5.43
CA THR A 107 -3.38 2.62 -6.69
C THR A 107 -4.68 3.36 -6.43
N ALA A 108 -5.03 4.33 -7.27
CA ALA A 108 -6.18 5.22 -7.06
C ALA A 108 -7.51 4.60 -7.52
N TRP A 109 -7.82 3.38 -7.08
CA TRP A 109 -9.10 2.74 -7.37
C TRP A 109 -10.28 3.47 -6.72
N ASN A 110 -11.40 3.59 -7.43
CA ASN A 110 -12.59 4.29 -6.92
C ASN A 110 -13.13 3.70 -5.61
N GLU A 111 -13.04 2.39 -5.43
CA GLU A 111 -13.50 1.75 -4.20
C GLU A 111 -12.69 2.17 -2.96
N TYR A 112 -11.42 2.51 -3.10
CA TYR A 112 -10.61 2.97 -1.98
C TYR A 112 -10.99 4.38 -1.49
N LYS A 113 -11.60 5.20 -2.35
CA LYS A 113 -12.17 6.49 -1.95
C LYS A 113 -13.29 6.35 -0.92
N LYS A 114 -13.92 5.17 -0.85
CA LYS A 114 -15.03 4.87 0.07
C LYS A 114 -14.56 4.34 1.43
N ILE A 115 -13.25 4.23 1.65
CA ILE A 115 -12.70 3.81 2.94
C ILE A 115 -13.16 4.78 4.03
N ASN A 116 -13.73 4.22 5.09
CA ASN A 116 -14.32 4.93 6.21
C ASN A 116 -14.08 4.17 7.53
N ASN A 117 -14.57 4.68 8.63
CA ASN A 117 -14.38 4.06 9.95
C ASN A 117 -14.91 2.63 10.04
N GLU A 118 -15.99 2.31 9.33
CA GLU A 118 -16.53 0.95 9.28
C GLU A 118 -15.58 -0.01 8.55
N SER A 119 -14.98 0.45 7.44
CA SER A 119 -14.01 -0.36 6.67
C SER A 119 -12.80 -0.76 7.51
N ILE A 120 -12.36 0.11 8.42
CA ILE A 120 -11.11 -0.05 9.18
C ILE A 120 -11.32 -0.45 10.64
N LYS A 121 -12.56 -0.71 11.07
CA LYS A 121 -12.89 -0.96 12.48
C LYS A 121 -12.13 -2.14 13.10
N HIS A 122 -11.80 -3.13 12.30
CA HIS A 122 -11.10 -4.35 12.72
C HIS A 122 -9.58 -4.33 12.49
N MET A 123 -9.00 -3.18 12.15
CA MET A 123 -7.54 -3.02 12.18
C MET A 123 -7.03 -3.06 13.62
N ASN A 124 -5.88 -3.69 13.86
CA ASN A 124 -5.23 -3.66 15.17
C ASN A 124 -4.71 -2.26 15.49
N THR A 125 -3.93 -1.69 14.57
CA THR A 125 -3.52 -0.30 14.60
C THR A 125 -4.09 0.40 13.38
N LYS A 126 -4.88 1.43 13.61
CA LYS A 126 -5.52 2.20 12.54
C LYS A 126 -4.51 3.22 11.98
N PHE A 127 -3.53 2.71 11.26
CA PHE A 127 -2.50 3.48 10.59
C PHE A 127 -2.60 3.30 9.08
N ILE A 128 -2.81 4.40 8.35
CA ILE A 128 -3.04 4.41 6.90
C ILE A 128 -2.03 5.32 6.23
N ILE A 129 -1.34 4.80 5.22
CA ILE A 129 -0.50 5.56 4.29
C ILE A 129 -1.20 5.61 2.95
N ASP A 130 -1.58 6.79 2.50
CA ASP A 130 -2.25 7.01 1.22
C ASP A 130 -1.31 7.71 0.24
N SER A 131 -0.68 6.93 -0.63
CA SER A 131 0.25 7.48 -1.62
C SER A 131 -0.46 8.18 -2.78
N LYS A 132 -1.79 8.05 -2.88
CA LYS A 132 -2.61 8.62 -3.94
C LYS A 132 -3.49 9.79 -3.49
N ARG A 133 -3.59 10.02 -2.17
CA ARG A 133 -4.38 11.12 -1.58
C ARG A 133 -5.85 11.08 -1.98
N ILE A 134 -6.44 9.89 -1.95
CA ILE A 134 -7.80 9.66 -2.43
C ILE A 134 -8.80 9.42 -1.31
N VAL A 135 -8.34 9.09 -0.10
CA VAL A 135 -9.23 8.86 1.05
C VAL A 135 -9.53 10.16 1.75
N SER A 136 -10.81 10.42 2.01
CA SER A 136 -11.20 11.53 2.87
C SER A 136 -10.86 11.22 4.33
N ASN A 137 -9.97 12.02 4.92
CA ASN A 137 -9.54 11.82 6.31
C ASN A 137 -10.27 12.71 7.34
N LYS A 138 -11.20 13.56 6.90
CA LYS A 138 -11.88 14.54 7.78
C LYS A 138 -12.50 13.95 9.04
N ASN A 139 -13.12 12.76 8.92
CA ASN A 139 -13.78 12.07 10.02
C ASN A 139 -13.25 10.65 10.21
N LEU A 140 -12.06 10.36 9.67
CA LEU A 140 -11.44 9.05 9.76
C LEU A 140 -10.73 8.89 11.12
N ASN A 141 -11.18 7.94 11.92
CA ASN A 141 -10.54 7.61 13.19
C ASN A 141 -9.32 6.72 12.97
N ALA A 142 -8.30 7.29 12.34
CA ALA A 142 -7.04 6.64 12.02
C ALA A 142 -5.90 7.66 11.98
N LYS A 143 -4.69 7.19 12.27
CA LYS A 143 -3.48 7.93 11.95
C LYS A 143 -3.27 7.86 10.44
N TYR A 144 -3.44 8.99 9.75
CA TYR A 144 -3.44 9.07 8.30
C TYR A 144 -2.26 9.89 7.79
N PHE A 145 -1.53 9.35 6.83
CA PHE A 145 -0.45 10.01 6.12
C PHE A 145 -0.69 10.01 4.63
N ALA A 146 -0.75 11.19 4.03
CA ALA A 146 -0.77 11.37 2.58
C ALA A 146 0.64 11.72 2.09
N ILE A 147 1.19 10.93 1.17
CA ILE A 147 2.52 11.18 0.62
C ILE A 147 2.52 12.39 -0.30
N GLY A 148 3.53 13.26 -0.17
CA GLY A 148 3.70 14.44 -1.02
C GLY A 148 2.97 15.70 -0.54
N LEU A 149 2.38 15.70 0.66
CA LEU A 149 1.81 16.89 1.28
C LEU A 149 2.78 17.54 2.27
N GLY A 150 4.04 17.69 1.96
CA GLY A 150 4.97 18.56 2.70
C GLY A 150 4.88 18.54 4.25
N GLN A 151 4.38 17.46 4.84
CA GLN A 151 4.42 17.30 6.28
C GLN A 151 5.87 17.16 6.68
N LYS A 152 6.37 18.19 7.35
CA LYS A 152 7.65 18.12 8.05
C LYS A 152 7.60 16.89 8.98
N LEU A 153 8.48 15.96 8.76
CA LEU A 153 8.75 14.83 9.64
C LEU A 153 9.28 15.36 10.99
#